data_b3a56d2d510a9a4bbd87b18df7efa0ec
#
_entry.id   b3a56d2d510a9a4bbd87b18df7efa0ec
#
_cell.length_a   1.000
_cell.length_b   1.000
_cell.length_c   1.000
_cell.angle_alpha   90.00
_cell.angle_beta   90.00
_cell.angle_gamma   90.00
#
_symmetry.space_group_name_H-M   'P 1'
#
loop_
_entity.id
_entity.type
_entity.pdbx_description
1 polymer ?
#
loop_
_entity_poly.entity_id
_entity_poly.type
_entity_poly.pdbx_seq_one_letter_code
_entity_poly.pdbx_strand_id
1 'polypeptide(L)'
;MSRRKTTPSAGIVYRLETTKKRDLSVEEIRSVFEAGGDELVDMFLLMFLLIGINVSDLFALTKENIVRGRLEYDRAKTGRHYSILLHPEALRIIEKYKGENKLLRFSEHFRNVDVATVMINKKLAKVRPGLTTYYARHTWASIAFNIGIQKDVVSLALGHSFGVRVTDTYINADLSRVDEANRRVIDYVLYNKK
;
A
#
# COMPACT_ATOMS: atom_id res chain seq x y z
N MET A 1 -25.00 -24.15 60.79
CA MET A 1 -25.23 -23.13 59.76
C MET A 1 -23.89 -22.54 59.30
N SER A 2 -23.36 -23.03 58.20
CA SER A 2 -22.06 -22.59 57.67
C SER A 2 -22.29 -21.61 56.53
N ARG A 3 -21.81 -20.36 56.68
CA ARG A 3 -21.90 -19.30 55.64
C ARG A 3 -20.74 -19.53 54.64
N ARG A 4 -21.08 -19.87 53.38
CA ARG A 4 -20.12 -19.83 52.26
C ARG A 4 -19.80 -18.39 51.90
N LYS A 5 -18.50 -18.01 51.97
CA LYS A 5 -17.98 -16.76 51.42
C LYS A 5 -17.85 -16.92 49.92
N THR A 6 -18.58 -16.11 49.14
CA THR A 6 -18.40 -15.95 47.72
C THR A 6 -17.26 -14.97 47.48
N THR A 7 -16.20 -15.44 46.82
CA THR A 7 -15.12 -14.60 46.30
C THR A 7 -15.60 -13.84 45.04
N PRO A 8 -15.31 -12.53 44.91
CA PRO A 8 -15.65 -11.81 43.68
C PRO A 8 -14.73 -12.29 42.54
N SER A 9 -15.32 -12.59 41.39
CA SER A 9 -14.63 -12.90 40.16
C SER A 9 -13.88 -11.66 39.71
N ALA A 10 -12.55 -11.75 39.56
CA ALA A 10 -11.70 -10.72 38.98
C ALA A 10 -12.10 -10.50 37.51
N GLY A 11 -12.72 -9.36 37.21
CA GLY A 11 -13.03 -8.97 35.84
C GLY A 11 -11.77 -8.83 35.04
N ILE A 12 -11.67 -9.55 33.91
CA ILE A 12 -10.59 -9.41 32.95
C ILE A 12 -10.75 -8.04 32.28
N VAL A 13 -9.91 -7.10 32.68
CA VAL A 13 -9.82 -5.79 31.99
C VAL A 13 -9.05 -5.99 30.70
N TYR A 14 -9.78 -6.09 29.57
CA TYR A 14 -9.18 -6.02 28.25
C TYR A 14 -8.61 -4.61 28.04
N ARG A 15 -7.30 -4.47 28.18
CA ARG A 15 -6.59 -3.26 27.75
C ARG A 15 -6.65 -3.25 26.23
N LEU A 16 -7.48 -2.40 25.65
CA LEU A 16 -7.42 -2.08 24.22
C LEU A 16 -6.07 -1.39 23.97
N GLU A 17 -5.07 -2.17 23.52
CA GLU A 17 -3.86 -1.59 23.00
C GLU A 17 -4.24 -0.78 21.76
N THR A 18 -4.16 0.54 21.85
CA THR A 18 -4.30 1.43 20.71
C THR A 18 -3.14 1.16 19.79
N THR A 19 -3.40 0.43 18.71
CA THR A 19 -2.40 0.18 17.66
C THR A 19 -1.86 1.52 17.20
N LYS A 20 -0.53 1.70 17.29
CA LYS A 20 0.14 2.92 16.87
C LYS A 20 -0.27 3.26 15.43
N LYS A 21 -0.83 4.45 15.22
CA LYS A 21 -1.24 4.93 13.90
C LYS A 21 -0.05 4.87 12.93
N ARG A 22 -0.20 4.18 11.79
CA ARG A 22 0.87 3.91 10.82
C ARG A 22 0.53 4.47 9.45
N ASP A 23 -0.08 5.64 9.43
CA ASP A 23 -0.39 6.39 8.22
C ASP A 23 0.17 7.80 8.32
N LEU A 24 0.41 8.41 7.17
CA LEU A 24 0.82 9.80 7.02
C LEU A 24 -0.41 10.68 6.80
N SER A 25 -0.35 11.93 7.28
CA SER A 25 -1.28 12.96 6.82
C SER A 25 -1.01 13.31 5.34
N VAL A 26 -1.92 14.08 4.74
CA VAL A 26 -1.75 14.54 3.35
C VAL A 26 -0.51 15.43 3.22
N GLU A 27 -0.27 16.30 4.19
CA GLU A 27 0.91 17.18 4.24
C GLU A 27 2.20 16.37 4.39
N GLU A 28 2.17 15.35 5.24
CA GLU A 28 3.32 14.48 5.46
C GLU A 28 3.68 13.68 4.20
N ILE A 29 2.70 13.08 3.50
CA ILE A 29 3.00 12.34 2.26
C ILE A 29 3.46 13.30 1.15
N ARG A 30 2.94 14.53 1.06
CA ARG A 30 3.44 15.55 0.14
C ARG A 30 4.89 15.88 0.41
N SER A 31 5.28 16.09 1.67
CA SER A 31 6.69 16.32 2.03
C SER A 31 7.58 15.15 1.61
N VAL A 32 7.09 13.90 1.64
CA VAL A 32 7.86 12.77 1.11
C VAL A 32 7.98 12.85 -0.42
N PHE A 33 6.94 13.31 -1.15
CA PHE A 33 7.03 13.55 -2.59
C PHE A 33 8.03 14.67 -2.92
N GLU A 34 8.08 15.73 -2.13
CA GLU A 34 9.07 16.80 -2.27
C GLU A 34 10.51 16.33 -2.01
N ALA A 35 10.68 15.39 -1.10
CA ALA A 35 11.97 14.72 -0.82
C ALA A 35 12.34 13.63 -1.84
N GLY A 36 11.51 13.40 -2.85
CA GLY A 36 11.73 12.44 -3.93
C GLY A 36 12.98 12.77 -4.77
N GLY A 37 13.30 11.86 -5.69
CA GLY A 37 14.49 11.97 -6.54
C GLY A 37 15.61 11.00 -6.16
N ASP A 38 15.60 10.50 -4.95
CA ASP A 38 16.39 9.34 -4.53
C ASP A 38 15.63 8.04 -4.81
N GLU A 39 16.31 7.06 -5.40
CA GLU A 39 15.67 5.81 -5.83
C GLU A 39 14.90 5.10 -4.71
N LEU A 40 15.45 5.03 -3.51
CA LEU A 40 14.82 4.29 -2.41
C LEU A 40 13.60 5.04 -1.83
N VAL A 41 13.60 6.38 -1.87
CA VAL A 41 12.43 7.19 -1.53
C VAL A 41 11.38 7.04 -2.62
N ASP A 42 11.79 7.10 -3.89
CA ASP A 42 10.88 6.96 -5.03
C ASP A 42 10.24 5.55 -5.08
N MET A 43 10.90 4.49 -4.57
CA MET A 43 10.28 3.17 -4.40
C MET A 43 9.12 3.22 -3.39
N PHE A 44 9.24 3.95 -2.28
CA PHE A 44 8.12 4.14 -1.35
C PHE A 44 6.97 4.92 -1.99
N LEU A 45 7.28 5.98 -2.74
CA LEU A 45 6.28 6.76 -3.47
C LEU A 45 5.57 5.91 -4.53
N LEU A 46 6.31 5.07 -5.25
CA LEU A 46 5.73 4.12 -6.20
C LEU A 46 4.81 3.12 -5.49
N MET A 47 5.21 2.60 -4.32
CA MET A 47 4.34 1.73 -3.54
C MET A 47 3.02 2.43 -3.20
N PHE A 48 3.06 3.70 -2.79
CA PHE A 48 1.86 4.49 -2.51
C PHE A 48 0.99 4.66 -3.76
N LEU A 49 1.56 5.04 -4.91
CA LEU A 49 0.88 5.22 -6.19
C LEU A 49 0.25 3.92 -6.72
N LEU A 50 0.80 2.78 -6.31
CA LEU A 50 0.31 1.43 -6.63
C LEU A 50 -0.55 0.82 -5.50
N ILE A 51 -1.37 1.65 -4.85
CA ILE A 51 -2.35 1.22 -3.82
C ILE A 51 -1.68 0.49 -2.64
N GLY A 52 -0.46 0.85 -2.32
CA GLY A 52 0.30 0.24 -1.23
C GLY A 52 0.74 -1.19 -1.52
N ILE A 53 1.26 -1.46 -2.72
CA ILE A 53 1.93 -2.72 -3.04
C ILE A 53 3.03 -3.00 -2.01
N ASN A 54 3.23 -4.25 -1.61
CA ASN A 54 4.31 -4.59 -0.69
C ASN A 54 5.67 -4.58 -1.40
N VAL A 55 6.76 -4.38 -0.63
CA VAL A 55 8.13 -4.44 -1.17
C VAL A 55 8.41 -5.79 -1.82
N SER A 56 7.96 -6.89 -1.21
CA SER A 56 8.17 -8.24 -1.75
C SER A 56 7.53 -8.42 -3.13
N ASP A 57 6.31 -7.94 -3.29
CA ASP A 57 5.61 -8.04 -4.58
C ASP A 57 6.28 -7.09 -5.59
N LEU A 58 6.57 -5.83 -5.20
CA LEU A 58 7.27 -4.86 -6.06
C LEU A 58 8.66 -5.35 -6.51
N PHE A 59 9.40 -6.00 -5.61
CA PHE A 59 10.75 -6.56 -5.87
C PHE A 59 10.72 -7.71 -6.88
N ALA A 60 9.62 -8.49 -6.89
CA ALA A 60 9.47 -9.64 -7.79
C ALA A 60 9.08 -9.26 -9.21
N LEU A 61 8.51 -8.05 -9.45
CA LEU A 61 7.96 -7.65 -10.74
C LEU A 61 8.99 -7.72 -11.88
N THR A 62 8.49 -8.13 -13.04
CA THR A 62 9.18 -8.09 -14.32
C THR A 62 8.42 -7.19 -15.30
N LYS A 63 8.97 -7.00 -16.50
CA LYS A 63 8.32 -6.18 -17.55
C LYS A 63 7.02 -6.82 -18.04
N GLU A 64 6.91 -8.13 -17.98
CA GLU A 64 5.74 -8.92 -18.38
C GLU A 64 4.52 -8.65 -17.47
N ASN A 65 4.76 -8.12 -16.27
CA ASN A 65 3.68 -7.71 -15.38
C ASN A 65 2.95 -6.43 -15.88
N ILE A 66 3.48 -5.73 -16.88
CA ILE A 66 2.78 -4.61 -17.49
C ILE A 66 1.98 -5.10 -18.70
N VAL A 67 0.67 -5.19 -18.55
CA VAL A 67 -0.25 -5.66 -19.57
C VAL A 67 -1.27 -4.57 -19.88
N ARG A 68 -1.30 -4.08 -21.12
CA ARG A 68 -2.27 -3.06 -21.58
C ARG A 68 -2.38 -1.83 -20.68
N GLY A 69 -1.25 -1.33 -20.18
CA GLY A 69 -1.20 -0.16 -19.29
C GLY A 69 -1.59 -0.45 -17.84
N ARG A 70 -1.74 -1.69 -17.47
CA ARG A 70 -2.01 -2.14 -16.11
C ARG A 70 -0.84 -2.93 -15.54
N LEU A 71 -0.62 -2.81 -14.25
CA LEU A 71 0.27 -3.69 -13.51
C LEU A 71 -0.52 -4.90 -13.02
N GLU A 72 -0.18 -6.08 -13.52
CA GLU A 72 -0.84 -7.33 -13.15
C GLU A 72 0.13 -8.26 -12.44
N TYR A 73 -0.25 -8.74 -11.27
CA TYR A 73 0.57 -9.65 -10.47
C TYR A 73 -0.26 -10.45 -9.47
N ASP A 74 0.23 -11.62 -9.13
CA ASP A 74 -0.33 -12.41 -8.04
C ASP A 74 0.45 -12.12 -6.76
N ARG A 75 -0.25 -11.75 -5.70
CA ARG A 75 0.36 -11.45 -4.41
C ARG A 75 0.99 -12.69 -3.80
N ALA A 76 2.31 -12.66 -3.56
CA ALA A 76 3.08 -13.81 -3.08
C ALA A 76 2.52 -14.42 -1.77
N LYS A 77 2.00 -13.60 -0.86
CA LYS A 77 1.46 -14.07 0.44
C LYS A 77 0.11 -14.79 0.34
N THR A 78 -0.74 -14.44 -0.62
CA THR A 78 -2.16 -14.85 -0.63
C THR A 78 -2.61 -15.49 -1.93
N GLY A 79 -1.79 -15.46 -2.99
CA GLY A 79 -2.15 -15.89 -4.34
C GLY A 79 -3.22 -15.03 -5.01
N ARG A 80 -3.63 -13.90 -4.40
CA ARG A 80 -4.66 -13.04 -4.98
C ARG A 80 -4.11 -12.27 -6.15
N HIS A 81 -4.84 -12.28 -7.25
CA HIS A 81 -4.56 -11.47 -8.43
C HIS A 81 -4.86 -9.99 -8.20
N TYR A 82 -3.95 -9.12 -8.63
CA TYR A 82 -4.09 -7.67 -8.65
C TYR A 82 -3.91 -7.15 -10.07
N SER A 83 -4.77 -6.20 -10.44
CA SER A 83 -4.68 -5.47 -11.70
C SER A 83 -4.86 -3.98 -11.36
N ILE A 84 -3.80 -3.19 -11.49
CA ILE A 84 -3.74 -1.78 -11.10
C ILE A 84 -3.46 -0.94 -12.34
N LEU A 85 -4.33 0.02 -12.66
CA LEU A 85 -4.10 0.96 -13.75
C LEU A 85 -2.87 1.82 -13.45
N LEU A 86 -1.90 1.83 -14.37
CA LEU A 86 -0.70 2.64 -14.24
C LEU A 86 -0.97 4.10 -14.61
N HIS A 87 -1.06 4.96 -13.60
CA HIS A 87 -1.18 6.40 -13.81
C HIS A 87 0.18 7.02 -14.19
N PRO A 88 0.17 8.19 -14.88
CA PRO A 88 1.41 8.83 -15.37
C PRO A 88 2.48 9.07 -14.30
N GLU A 89 2.06 9.30 -13.05
CA GLU A 89 2.96 9.52 -11.92
C GLU A 89 3.75 8.23 -11.57
N ALA A 90 3.09 7.08 -11.58
CA ALA A 90 3.73 5.78 -11.38
C ALA A 90 4.63 5.41 -12.56
N LEU A 91 4.15 5.62 -13.79
CA LEU A 91 4.93 5.37 -15.02
C LEU A 91 6.23 6.16 -15.05
N ARG A 92 6.22 7.44 -14.63
CA ARG A 92 7.45 8.26 -14.56
C ARG A 92 8.50 7.66 -13.64
N ILE A 93 8.10 7.12 -12.49
CA ILE A 93 9.03 6.47 -11.56
C ILE A 93 9.54 5.15 -12.15
N ILE A 94 8.65 4.35 -12.73
CA ILE A 94 9.02 3.07 -13.38
C ILE A 94 10.04 3.32 -14.49
N GLU A 95 9.79 4.26 -15.40
CA GLU A 95 10.72 4.58 -16.50
C GLU A 95 12.05 5.14 -16.00
N LYS A 96 12.04 5.99 -14.97
CA LYS A 96 13.26 6.54 -14.38
C LYS A 96 14.17 5.46 -13.79
N TYR A 97 13.60 4.41 -13.24
CA TYR A 97 14.33 3.35 -12.52
C TYR A 97 14.14 1.96 -13.12
N LYS A 98 13.88 1.90 -14.43
CA LYS A 98 13.69 0.62 -15.11
C LYS A 98 14.91 -0.30 -15.00
N GLY A 99 14.64 -1.59 -14.82
CA GLY A 99 15.65 -2.64 -14.81
C GLY A 99 15.91 -3.23 -16.19
N GLU A 100 16.92 -4.07 -16.28
CA GLU A 100 17.24 -4.84 -17.49
C GLU A 100 16.33 -6.07 -17.60
N ASN A 101 16.30 -6.92 -16.57
CA ASN A 101 15.52 -8.16 -16.50
C ASN A 101 14.29 -8.02 -15.61
N LYS A 102 14.37 -7.22 -14.53
CA LYS A 102 13.26 -6.87 -13.65
C LYS A 102 12.54 -5.61 -14.13
N LEU A 103 11.36 -5.35 -13.58
CA LEU A 103 10.67 -4.08 -13.85
C LEU A 103 11.49 -2.90 -13.36
N LEU A 104 12.12 -3.03 -12.19
CA LEU A 104 12.88 -1.97 -11.53
C LEU A 104 14.28 -2.42 -11.19
N ARG A 105 15.28 -1.57 -11.45
CA ARG A 105 16.70 -1.87 -11.26
C ARG A 105 17.07 -2.11 -9.78
N PHE A 106 16.34 -1.52 -8.80
CA PHE A 106 16.61 -1.79 -7.38
C PHE A 106 16.47 -3.29 -7.07
N SER A 107 15.58 -4.00 -7.77
CA SER A 107 15.40 -5.46 -7.64
C SER A 107 16.58 -6.26 -8.16
N GLU A 108 17.43 -5.65 -8.97
CA GLU A 108 18.65 -6.26 -9.53
C GLU A 108 19.88 -5.90 -8.69
N HIS A 109 19.88 -4.71 -8.06
CA HIS A 109 20.99 -4.21 -7.25
C HIS A 109 21.08 -4.84 -5.86
N PHE A 110 19.96 -5.23 -5.28
CA PHE A 110 19.95 -5.83 -3.94
C PHE A 110 19.92 -7.36 -4.02
N ARG A 111 20.70 -8.00 -3.15
CA ARG A 111 20.83 -9.46 -3.09
C ARG A 111 19.49 -10.17 -2.87
N ASN A 112 18.59 -9.56 -2.08
CA ASN A 112 17.27 -10.07 -1.80
C ASN A 112 16.36 -8.94 -1.29
N VAL A 113 15.07 -9.26 -1.17
CA VAL A 113 14.03 -8.32 -0.75
C VAL A 113 14.20 -7.80 0.68
N ASP A 114 14.76 -8.60 1.59
CA ASP A 114 14.96 -8.18 2.99
C ASP A 114 16.00 -7.07 3.07
N VAL A 115 17.11 -7.23 2.35
CA VAL A 115 18.15 -6.19 2.25
C VAL A 115 17.59 -4.93 1.62
N ALA A 116 16.84 -5.06 0.50
CA ALA A 116 16.19 -3.93 -0.15
C ALA A 116 15.24 -3.19 0.83
N THR A 117 14.40 -3.94 1.55
CA THR A 117 13.47 -3.39 2.54
C THR A 117 14.19 -2.62 3.64
N VAL A 118 15.28 -3.17 4.19
CA VAL A 118 16.08 -2.51 5.22
C VAL A 118 16.68 -1.21 4.69
N MET A 119 17.19 -1.21 3.45
CA MET A 119 17.80 -0.02 2.85
C MET A 119 16.77 1.07 2.55
N ILE A 120 15.59 0.70 2.03
CA ILE A 120 14.48 1.63 1.84
C ILE A 120 14.08 2.24 3.20
N ASN A 121 13.87 1.43 4.23
CA ASN A 121 13.47 1.91 5.55
C ASN A 121 14.53 2.82 6.20
N LYS A 122 15.82 2.51 6.06
CA LYS A 122 16.91 3.39 6.50
C LYS A 122 16.89 4.74 5.80
N LYS A 123 16.58 4.76 4.51
CA LYS A 123 16.48 5.99 3.74
C LYS A 123 15.26 6.80 4.15
N LEU A 124 14.11 6.17 4.27
CA LEU A 124 12.86 6.79 4.71
C LEU A 124 12.98 7.40 6.12
N ALA A 125 13.68 6.73 7.04
CA ALA A 125 13.92 7.25 8.38
C ALA A 125 14.73 8.57 8.41
N LYS A 126 15.52 8.85 7.37
CA LYS A 126 16.21 10.15 7.20
C LYS A 126 15.27 11.25 6.71
N VAL A 127 14.24 10.90 5.92
CA VAL A 127 13.20 11.84 5.49
C VAL A 127 12.25 12.13 6.66
N ARG A 128 11.82 11.08 7.36
CA ARG A 128 10.97 11.20 8.55
C ARG A 128 11.27 10.10 9.55
N PRO A 129 11.65 10.42 10.79
CA PRO A 129 11.90 9.41 11.82
C PRO A 129 10.71 8.46 12.01
N GLY A 130 10.97 7.16 11.99
CA GLY A 130 9.96 6.11 12.14
C GLY A 130 9.15 5.77 10.89
N LEU A 131 9.37 6.44 9.74
CA LEU A 131 8.75 6.10 8.48
C LEU A 131 9.33 4.78 7.95
N THR A 132 8.44 3.89 7.51
CA THR A 132 8.80 2.61 6.89
C THR A 132 7.93 2.34 5.68
N THR A 133 8.32 1.37 4.86
CA THR A 133 7.57 0.92 3.68
C THR A 133 6.12 0.54 3.99
N TYR A 134 5.84 0.10 5.22
CA TYR A 134 4.50 -0.29 5.67
C TYR A 134 3.50 0.89 5.66
N TYR A 135 3.98 2.12 5.80
CA TYR A 135 3.14 3.33 5.79
C TYR A 135 2.47 3.57 4.43
N ALA A 136 3.07 3.17 3.31
CA ALA A 136 2.52 3.44 1.98
C ALA A 136 1.07 2.95 1.85
N ARG A 137 0.82 1.71 2.24
CA ARG A 137 -0.49 1.07 2.17
C ARG A 137 -1.51 1.68 3.14
N HIS A 138 -1.10 1.94 4.38
CA HIS A 138 -1.97 2.55 5.38
C HIS A 138 -2.32 3.98 5.01
N THR A 139 -1.35 4.74 4.51
CA THR A 139 -1.55 6.12 4.06
C THR A 139 -2.55 6.18 2.91
N TRP A 140 -2.39 5.33 1.89
CA TRP A 140 -3.33 5.26 0.79
C TRP A 140 -4.75 4.95 1.29
N ALA A 141 -4.90 3.94 2.14
CA ALA A 141 -6.19 3.53 2.69
C ALA A 141 -6.86 4.63 3.53
N SER A 142 -6.11 5.28 4.41
CA SER A 142 -6.61 6.36 5.26
C SER A 142 -7.05 7.56 4.44
N ILE A 143 -6.25 7.97 3.44
CA ILE A 143 -6.60 9.08 2.55
C ILE A 143 -7.84 8.73 1.73
N ALA A 144 -7.89 7.55 1.11
CA ALA A 144 -9.05 7.08 0.36
C ALA A 144 -10.34 7.14 1.18
N PHE A 145 -10.30 6.65 2.42
CA PHE A 145 -11.43 6.71 3.34
C PHE A 145 -11.82 8.16 3.68
N ASN A 146 -10.84 9.01 3.98
CA ASN A 146 -11.07 10.41 4.39
C ASN A 146 -11.64 11.29 3.26
N ILE A 147 -11.34 10.97 1.98
CA ILE A 147 -11.95 11.66 0.83
C ILE A 147 -13.28 11.05 0.38
N GLY A 148 -13.87 10.17 1.19
CA GLY A 148 -15.21 9.63 0.99
C GLY A 148 -15.29 8.47 -0.01
N ILE A 149 -14.18 7.76 -0.30
CA ILE A 149 -14.25 6.52 -1.06
C ILE A 149 -14.92 5.44 -0.21
N GLN A 150 -15.89 4.75 -0.79
CA GLN A 150 -16.67 3.73 -0.10
C GLN A 150 -15.78 2.62 0.46
N LYS A 151 -16.10 2.15 1.67
CA LYS A 151 -15.29 1.15 2.40
C LYS A 151 -15.11 -0.16 1.63
N ASP A 152 -16.11 -0.58 0.87
CA ASP A 152 -16.04 -1.78 0.01
C ASP A 152 -15.00 -1.61 -1.11
N VAL A 153 -14.94 -0.42 -1.74
CA VAL A 153 -13.95 -0.10 -2.79
C VAL A 153 -12.54 -0.07 -2.19
N VAL A 154 -12.36 0.56 -1.03
CA VAL A 154 -11.07 0.57 -0.32
C VAL A 154 -10.63 -0.85 0.03
N SER A 155 -11.55 -1.66 0.56
CA SER A 155 -11.29 -3.06 0.91
C SER A 155 -10.94 -3.91 -0.31
N LEU A 156 -11.67 -3.71 -1.43
CA LEU A 156 -11.40 -4.37 -2.70
C LEU A 156 -10.00 -4.01 -3.23
N ALA A 157 -9.68 -2.72 -3.27
CA ALA A 157 -8.39 -2.20 -3.71
C ALA A 157 -7.22 -2.76 -2.89
N LEU A 158 -7.43 -2.93 -1.59
CA LEU A 158 -6.46 -3.55 -0.68
C LEU A 158 -6.45 -5.08 -0.75
N GLY A 159 -7.34 -5.69 -1.51
CA GLY A 159 -7.43 -7.14 -1.64
C GLY A 159 -7.90 -7.85 -0.39
N HIS A 160 -8.74 -7.22 0.42
CA HIS A 160 -9.45 -7.93 1.48
C HIS A 160 -10.60 -8.74 0.87
N SER A 161 -10.69 -10.03 1.18
CA SER A 161 -11.80 -10.87 0.71
C SER A 161 -13.03 -10.56 1.56
N PHE A 162 -14.08 -10.06 0.93
CA PHE A 162 -15.43 -10.24 1.44
C PHE A 162 -15.87 -11.63 0.99
N GLY A 163 -16.29 -12.51 1.89
CA GLY A 163 -16.58 -13.93 1.68
C GLY A 163 -17.55 -14.34 0.56
N VAL A 164 -17.67 -13.55 -0.49
CA VAL A 164 -18.48 -13.81 -1.68
C VAL A 164 -17.54 -14.03 -2.86
N ARG A 165 -17.60 -15.21 -3.49
CA ARG A 165 -17.00 -15.46 -4.81
C ARG A 165 -17.76 -14.60 -5.82
N VAL A 166 -17.13 -13.52 -6.26
CA VAL A 166 -17.67 -12.64 -7.31
C VAL A 166 -17.42 -13.32 -8.65
N THR A 167 -18.47 -13.47 -9.46
CA THR A 167 -18.37 -14.00 -10.83
C THR A 167 -17.66 -13.01 -11.74
N ASP A 168 -16.97 -13.49 -12.78
CA ASP A 168 -16.10 -12.71 -13.69
C ASP A 168 -16.76 -11.44 -14.29
N THR A 169 -18.08 -11.43 -14.43
CA THR A 169 -18.83 -10.28 -14.96
C THR A 169 -18.77 -9.03 -14.06
N TYR A 170 -18.60 -9.22 -12.74
CA TYR A 170 -18.48 -8.10 -11.78
C TYR A 170 -17.04 -7.59 -11.64
N ILE A 171 -16.04 -8.38 -12.03
CA ILE A 171 -14.62 -8.04 -11.87
C ILE A 171 -14.27 -6.75 -12.64
N ASN A 172 -14.76 -6.57 -13.87
CA ASN A 172 -14.44 -5.38 -14.68
C ASN A 172 -15.05 -4.09 -14.12
N ALA A 173 -16.29 -4.16 -13.60
CA ALA A 173 -16.93 -3.01 -12.96
C ALA A 173 -16.22 -2.63 -11.66
N ASP A 174 -15.76 -3.62 -10.91
CA ASP A 174 -15.01 -3.43 -9.67
C ASP A 174 -13.59 -2.85 -9.91
N LEU A 175 -12.93 -3.24 -11.00
CA LEU A 175 -11.64 -2.66 -11.39
C LEU A 175 -11.77 -1.18 -11.73
N SER A 176 -12.80 -0.79 -12.48
CA SER A 176 -13.07 0.61 -12.82
C SER A 176 -13.23 1.48 -11.56
N ARG A 177 -13.96 0.99 -10.54
CA ARG A 177 -14.14 1.69 -9.25
C ARG A 177 -12.81 1.83 -8.50
N VAL A 178 -11.95 0.81 -8.54
CA VAL A 178 -10.62 0.86 -7.93
C VAL A 178 -9.70 1.84 -8.66
N ASP A 179 -9.75 1.87 -9.99
CA ASP A 179 -8.96 2.79 -10.81
C ASP A 179 -9.34 4.25 -10.54
N GLU A 180 -10.65 4.54 -10.49
CA GLU A 180 -11.18 5.86 -10.14
C GLU A 180 -10.77 6.24 -8.70
N ALA A 181 -10.90 5.34 -7.75
CA ALA A 181 -10.49 5.56 -6.38
C ALA A 181 -9.00 5.91 -6.28
N ASN A 182 -8.14 5.14 -6.96
CA ASN A 182 -6.70 5.43 -6.98
C ASN A 182 -6.40 6.78 -7.63
N ARG A 183 -7.06 7.11 -8.74
CA ARG A 183 -6.90 8.43 -9.39
C ARG A 183 -7.29 9.56 -8.45
N ARG A 184 -8.42 9.47 -7.75
CA ARG A 184 -8.88 10.46 -6.78
C ARG A 184 -7.90 10.65 -5.62
N VAL A 185 -7.32 9.56 -5.09
CA VAL A 185 -6.29 9.64 -4.04
C VAL A 185 -5.05 10.39 -4.55
N ILE A 186 -4.57 10.05 -5.76
CA ILE A 186 -3.42 10.71 -6.38
C ILE A 186 -3.71 12.19 -6.63
N ASP A 187 -4.88 12.51 -7.19
CA ASP A 187 -5.30 13.89 -7.47
C ASP A 187 -5.40 14.73 -6.19
N TYR A 188 -5.95 14.15 -5.13
CA TYR A 188 -6.07 14.82 -3.84
C TYR A 188 -4.71 15.12 -3.21
N VAL A 189 -3.78 14.16 -3.29
CA VAL A 189 -2.44 14.32 -2.70
C VAL A 189 -1.58 15.25 -3.53
N LEU A 190 -1.51 15.09 -4.85
CA LEU A 190 -0.52 15.78 -5.68
C LEU A 190 -1.03 17.07 -6.28
N TYR A 191 -2.34 17.21 -6.52
CA TYR A 191 -2.91 18.32 -7.27
C TYR A 191 -3.98 19.11 -6.53
N ASN A 192 -4.20 18.83 -5.24
CA ASN A 192 -5.24 19.49 -4.42
C ASN A 192 -6.65 19.42 -5.01
N LYS A 193 -6.94 18.45 -5.86
CA LYS A 193 -8.27 18.25 -6.43
C LYS A 193 -9.14 17.49 -5.43
N LYS A 194 -10.30 18.09 -5.10
CA LYS A 194 -11.32 17.45 -4.25
C LYS A 194 -12.28 16.61 -5.05
#